data_5a8b28255bf2f983fbb19a2387eebd89
#
_entry.id   5a8b28255bf2f983fbb19a2387eebd89
#
_cell.length_a   1.000
_cell.length_b   1.000
_cell.length_c   1.000
_cell.angle_alpha   90.00
_cell.angle_beta   90.00
_cell.angle_gamma   90.00
#
_symmetry.space_group_name_H-M   'P 1'
#
loop_
_entity.id
_entity.type
_entity.pdbx_description
1 polymer ?
#
loop_
_entity_poly.entity_id
_entity_poly.type
_entity_poly.pdbx_seq_one_letter_code
_entity_poly.pdbx_strand_id
1 'polypeptide(L)'
;MGRSETWHAYKHDKEAWVTGQNGTSIVYINAICATSLVSYALWLCVRTCRVYTWMPYGWDFGILILPLMLACTVLAHRVYSLVALILIFAAAFAIVRTNMTSKLPSGGHPRTCITVYRAYLMVLTIFCILAVDFPIFPRFLAKCETWGTSLMDLGVGSFTFSHGLVSLRSTRSSWSRLARRTVPLLLLGVVRILLVKRTEYPEHVSEYGVHWNFFITMGLLLPIIELVQRVWPMAPWALVALCASIMHEGLLMYTPLGPWSISDVRDPTNW
;
A
#
# COMPACT_ATOMS: atom_id res chain seq x y z
N MET A 1 -36.27 17.47 -19.83
CA MET A 1 -35.32 18.37 -19.17
C MET A 1 -34.73 17.84 -17.87
N GLY A 2 -35.41 17.08 -17.01
CA GLY A 2 -34.94 16.74 -15.67
C GLY A 2 -33.84 15.70 -15.51
N ARG A 3 -33.59 14.77 -16.45
CA ARG A 3 -32.72 13.61 -16.22
C ARG A 3 -31.23 13.89 -16.51
N SER A 4 -30.91 14.75 -17.45
CA SER A 4 -29.54 15.17 -17.75
C SER A 4 -29.00 16.17 -16.73
N GLU A 5 -29.81 17.08 -16.25
CA GLU A 5 -29.46 18.07 -15.22
C GLU A 5 -29.17 17.39 -13.87
N THR A 6 -29.97 16.40 -13.49
CA THR A 6 -29.74 15.62 -12.27
C THR A 6 -28.46 14.76 -12.37
N TRP A 7 -28.12 14.25 -13.56
CA TRP A 7 -26.90 13.50 -13.78
C TRP A 7 -25.64 14.38 -13.69
N HIS A 8 -25.68 15.57 -14.27
CA HIS A 8 -24.56 16.53 -14.20
C HIS A 8 -24.35 17.04 -12.77
N ALA A 9 -25.42 17.33 -12.04
CA ALA A 9 -25.33 17.70 -10.63
C ALA A 9 -24.72 16.55 -9.79
N TYR A 10 -25.20 15.33 -9.97
CA TYR A 10 -24.66 14.16 -9.29
C TYR A 10 -23.16 13.91 -9.61
N LYS A 11 -22.77 14.06 -10.87
CA LYS A 11 -21.37 13.93 -11.29
C LYS A 11 -20.50 15.00 -10.62
N HIS A 12 -20.94 16.25 -10.64
CA HIS A 12 -20.26 17.37 -10.00
C HIS A 12 -20.10 17.16 -8.49
N ASP A 13 -21.14 16.70 -7.79
CA ASP A 13 -21.08 16.41 -6.36
C ASP A 13 -20.10 15.27 -6.05
N LYS A 14 -20.02 14.25 -6.90
CA LYS A 14 -19.07 13.16 -6.77
C LYS A 14 -17.63 13.59 -7.03
N GLU A 15 -17.40 14.41 -8.03
CA GLU A 15 -16.10 15.00 -8.31
C GLU A 15 -15.64 15.90 -7.16
N ALA A 16 -16.52 16.77 -6.63
CA ALA A 16 -16.23 17.59 -5.47
C ALA A 16 -15.91 16.76 -4.22
N TRP A 17 -16.55 15.59 -4.06
CA TRP A 17 -16.28 14.68 -2.95
C TRP A 17 -14.88 14.08 -2.97
N VAL A 18 -14.29 13.84 -4.14
CA VAL A 18 -12.98 13.22 -4.28
C VAL A 18 -11.84 14.23 -4.40
N THR A 19 -12.12 15.54 -4.46
CA THR A 19 -11.14 16.60 -4.57
C THR A 19 -10.76 17.23 -3.22
N GLY A 20 -9.64 17.94 -3.15
CA GLY A 20 -9.21 18.70 -1.96
C GLY A 20 -8.57 17.85 -0.86
N GLN A 21 -8.01 16.69 -1.20
CA GLN A 21 -7.44 15.78 -0.22
C GLN A 21 -5.99 16.17 0.16
N ASN A 22 -5.79 16.53 1.45
CA ASN A 22 -4.49 16.97 1.98
C ASN A 22 -3.77 15.89 2.83
N GLY A 23 -4.39 14.70 2.96
CA GLY A 23 -3.83 13.61 3.75
C GLY A 23 -3.88 13.84 5.27
N THR A 24 -2.96 13.19 5.99
CA THR A 24 -2.91 13.24 7.46
C THR A 24 -1.46 13.10 7.95
N SER A 25 -1.26 13.11 9.27
CA SER A 25 0.08 12.99 9.85
C SER A 25 0.66 11.58 9.69
N ILE A 26 1.97 11.51 9.50
CA ILE A 26 2.73 10.25 9.42
C ILE A 26 2.51 9.39 10.68
N VAL A 27 2.43 10.02 11.86
CA VAL A 27 2.20 9.33 13.14
C VAL A 27 0.84 8.62 13.14
N TYR A 28 -0.18 9.27 12.59
CA TYR A 28 -1.51 8.69 12.50
C TYR A 28 -1.55 7.50 11.52
N ILE A 29 -0.90 7.60 10.37
CA ILE A 29 -0.80 6.50 9.40
C ILE A 29 -0.06 5.31 10.02
N ASN A 30 1.04 5.58 10.75
CA ASN A 30 1.76 4.54 11.46
C ASN A 30 0.92 3.87 12.55
N ALA A 31 0.01 4.59 13.21
CA ALA A 31 -0.91 4.01 14.17
C ALA A 31 -1.91 3.04 13.51
N ILE A 32 -2.43 3.38 12.31
CA ILE A 32 -3.26 2.44 11.53
C ILE A 32 -2.45 1.20 11.14
N CYS A 33 -1.23 1.36 10.65
CA CYS A 33 -0.35 0.22 10.33
C CYS A 33 -0.02 -0.61 11.57
N ALA A 34 0.18 0.02 12.73
CA ALA A 34 0.42 -0.65 14.00
C ALA A 34 -0.77 -1.54 14.44
N THR A 35 -2.00 -1.19 14.04
CA THR A 35 -3.17 -2.04 14.28
C THR A 35 -2.95 -3.46 13.73
N SER A 36 -2.36 -3.59 12.54
CA SER A 36 -2.03 -4.90 11.95
C SER A 36 -1.03 -5.69 12.80
N LEU A 37 0.01 -5.00 13.31
CA LEU A 37 1.05 -5.64 14.13
C LEU A 37 0.51 -6.14 15.46
N VAL A 38 -0.26 -5.30 16.17
CA VAL A 38 -0.81 -5.67 17.48
C VAL A 38 -1.91 -6.73 17.34
N SER A 39 -2.70 -6.69 16.27
CA SER A 39 -3.67 -7.73 15.92
C SER A 39 -2.99 -9.07 15.66
N TYR A 40 -1.89 -9.06 14.90
CA TYR A 40 -1.11 -10.27 14.66
C TYR A 40 -0.49 -10.84 15.95
N ALA A 41 0.02 -9.96 16.83
CA ALA A 41 0.53 -10.37 18.13
C ALA A 41 -0.56 -11.01 19.01
N LEU A 42 -1.75 -10.41 19.06
CA LEU A 42 -2.91 -10.97 19.75
C LEU A 42 -3.29 -12.33 19.15
N TRP A 43 -3.36 -12.44 17.84
CA TRP A 43 -3.68 -13.69 17.15
C TRP A 43 -2.69 -14.81 17.49
N LEU A 44 -1.38 -14.52 17.54
CA LEU A 44 -0.36 -15.49 17.95
C LEU A 44 -0.60 -16.02 19.38
N CYS A 45 -1.14 -15.19 20.26
CA CYS A 45 -1.50 -15.61 21.61
C CYS A 45 -2.78 -16.47 21.62
N VAL A 46 -3.83 -16.03 20.92
CA VAL A 46 -5.15 -16.67 20.94
C VAL A 46 -5.17 -18.00 20.18
N ARG A 47 -4.44 -18.13 19.05
CA ARG A 47 -4.42 -19.36 18.24
C ARG A 47 -3.97 -20.62 18.99
N THR A 48 -3.30 -20.45 20.12
CA THR A 48 -2.87 -21.56 20.96
C THR A 48 -3.92 -21.94 22.01
N CYS A 49 -4.99 -21.17 22.17
CA CYS A 49 -6.05 -21.41 23.10
C CYS A 49 -7.07 -22.42 22.54
N ARG A 50 -7.67 -23.22 23.44
CA ARG A 50 -8.70 -24.22 23.09
C ARG A 50 -9.93 -23.60 22.40
N VAL A 51 -10.25 -22.36 22.73
CA VAL A 51 -11.36 -21.60 22.12
C VAL A 51 -11.18 -21.40 20.63
N TYR A 52 -9.94 -21.25 20.15
CA TYR A 52 -9.64 -21.05 18.72
C TYR A 52 -10.08 -22.24 17.84
N THR A 53 -10.01 -23.48 18.37
CA THR A 53 -10.37 -24.69 17.62
C THR A 53 -11.84 -24.79 17.25
N TRP A 54 -12.72 -24.07 17.94
CA TRP A 54 -14.16 -24.11 17.70
C TRP A 54 -14.58 -23.35 16.44
N MET A 55 -13.89 -22.26 16.13
CA MET A 55 -14.27 -21.38 15.01
C MET A 55 -13.03 -20.64 14.43
N PRO A 56 -12.05 -21.35 13.85
CA PRO A 56 -10.75 -20.76 13.48
C PRO A 56 -10.87 -19.60 12.49
N TYR A 57 -11.69 -19.73 11.47
CA TYR A 57 -11.87 -18.66 10.49
C TYR A 57 -12.56 -17.41 11.06
N GLY A 58 -13.48 -17.59 12.01
CA GLY A 58 -14.13 -16.49 12.71
C GLY A 58 -13.14 -15.70 13.57
N TRP A 59 -12.27 -16.40 14.30
CA TRP A 59 -11.20 -15.78 15.08
C TRP A 59 -10.16 -15.12 14.20
N ASP A 60 -9.78 -15.72 13.08
CA ASP A 60 -8.84 -15.14 12.14
C ASP A 60 -9.39 -13.82 11.57
N PHE A 61 -10.63 -13.80 11.10
CA PHE A 61 -11.28 -12.60 10.63
C PHE A 61 -11.41 -11.54 11.74
N GLY A 62 -11.94 -11.93 12.90
CA GLY A 62 -12.21 -11.02 14.02
C GLY A 62 -10.96 -10.39 14.63
N ILE A 63 -9.83 -11.09 14.61
CA ILE A 63 -8.58 -10.58 15.21
C ILE A 63 -7.66 -9.95 14.16
N LEU A 64 -7.53 -10.52 12.96
CA LEU A 64 -6.57 -10.06 11.98
C LEU A 64 -7.13 -8.98 11.04
N ILE A 65 -8.39 -9.08 10.65
CA ILE A 65 -8.97 -8.24 9.59
C ILE A 65 -9.89 -7.17 10.17
N LEU A 66 -10.83 -7.55 11.04
CA LEU A 66 -11.84 -6.63 11.56
C LEU A 66 -11.25 -5.39 12.25
N PRO A 67 -10.21 -5.46 13.11
CA PRO A 67 -9.64 -4.27 13.73
C PRO A 67 -9.05 -3.30 12.72
N LEU A 68 -8.43 -3.81 11.65
CA LEU A 68 -7.89 -2.99 10.57
C LEU A 68 -9.01 -2.27 9.79
N MET A 69 -10.09 -2.97 9.49
CA MET A 69 -11.28 -2.38 8.86
C MET A 69 -11.88 -1.29 9.73
N LEU A 70 -12.02 -1.52 11.04
CA LEU A 70 -12.52 -0.54 11.99
C LEU A 70 -11.60 0.68 12.12
N ALA A 71 -10.27 0.48 12.12
CA ALA A 71 -9.28 1.55 12.15
C ALA A 71 -9.37 2.47 10.92
N CYS A 72 -9.75 1.91 9.77
CA CYS A 72 -9.91 2.68 8.53
C CYS A 72 -11.32 3.25 8.32
N THR A 73 -12.28 2.97 9.21
CA THR A 73 -13.68 3.40 9.06
C THR A 73 -14.23 4.02 10.35
N VAL A 74 -15.08 3.29 11.05
CA VAL A 74 -15.85 3.77 12.23
C VAL A 74 -14.94 4.28 13.35
N LEU A 75 -13.82 3.61 13.60
CA LEU A 75 -12.88 3.95 14.67
C LEU A 75 -11.66 4.76 14.18
N ALA A 76 -11.72 5.29 12.97
CA ALA A 76 -10.62 6.08 12.43
C ALA A 76 -10.18 7.20 13.38
N HIS A 77 -11.12 7.98 13.92
CA HIS A 77 -10.80 9.05 14.88
C HIS A 77 -10.31 8.56 16.25
N ARG A 78 -10.39 7.25 16.53
CA ARG A 78 -10.00 6.63 17.81
C ARG A 78 -8.95 5.52 17.62
N VAL A 79 -8.16 5.61 16.55
CA VAL A 79 -7.17 4.56 16.20
C VAL A 79 -6.18 4.30 17.34
N TYR A 80 -5.72 5.32 18.05
CA TYR A 80 -4.79 5.15 19.17
C TYR A 80 -5.42 4.35 20.32
N SER A 81 -6.69 4.61 20.63
CA SER A 81 -7.43 3.84 21.66
C SER A 81 -7.64 2.40 21.23
N LEU A 82 -7.91 2.16 19.94
CA LEU A 82 -8.06 0.83 19.40
C LEU A 82 -6.74 0.04 19.49
N VAL A 83 -5.62 0.64 19.09
CA VAL A 83 -4.28 0.03 19.20
C VAL A 83 -3.95 -0.28 20.65
N ALA A 84 -4.18 0.65 21.58
CA ALA A 84 -3.94 0.44 23.01
C ALA A 84 -4.80 -0.71 23.56
N LEU A 85 -6.08 -0.75 23.21
CA LEU A 85 -6.99 -1.82 23.63
C LEU A 85 -6.52 -3.20 23.18
N ILE A 86 -6.18 -3.34 21.88
CA ILE A 86 -5.69 -4.62 21.34
C ILE A 86 -4.36 -5.00 21.99
N LEU A 87 -3.48 -4.04 22.24
CA LEU A 87 -2.21 -4.29 22.92
C LEU A 87 -2.40 -4.78 24.36
N ILE A 88 -3.36 -4.19 25.10
CA ILE A 88 -3.71 -4.65 26.44
C ILE A 88 -4.22 -6.10 26.40
N PHE A 89 -5.10 -6.43 25.48
CA PHE A 89 -5.57 -7.80 25.30
C PHE A 89 -4.42 -8.76 24.94
N ALA A 90 -3.55 -8.37 24.01
CA ALA A 90 -2.40 -9.16 23.62
C ALA A 90 -1.46 -9.41 24.81
N ALA A 91 -1.19 -8.38 25.62
CA ALA A 91 -0.37 -8.49 26.83
C ALA A 91 -1.02 -9.40 27.89
N ALA A 92 -2.32 -9.22 28.15
CA ALA A 92 -3.07 -10.06 29.08
C ALA A 92 -3.03 -11.54 28.67
N PHE A 93 -3.30 -11.84 27.39
CA PHE A 93 -3.19 -13.21 26.87
C PHE A 93 -1.76 -13.75 26.93
N ALA A 94 -0.76 -12.93 26.66
CA ALA A 94 0.64 -13.34 26.76
C ALA A 94 1.03 -13.71 28.21
N ILE A 95 0.61 -12.92 29.22
CA ILE A 95 0.84 -13.19 30.63
C ILE A 95 0.15 -14.50 31.07
N VAL A 96 -1.12 -14.69 30.71
CA VAL A 96 -1.85 -15.92 31.01
C VAL A 96 -1.16 -17.13 30.39
N ARG A 97 -0.66 -16.98 29.17
CA ARG A 97 0.03 -18.05 28.45
C ARG A 97 1.39 -18.41 29.07
N THR A 98 2.20 -17.43 29.49
CA THR A 98 3.49 -17.71 30.13
C THR A 98 3.32 -18.51 31.43
N ASN A 99 2.19 -18.33 32.12
CA ASN A 99 1.85 -19.07 33.32
C ASN A 99 1.38 -20.51 33.01
N MET A 100 0.94 -20.80 31.76
CA MET A 100 0.37 -22.10 31.41
C MET A 100 1.28 -23.02 30.61
N THR A 101 2.25 -22.49 29.85
CA THR A 101 3.13 -23.30 28.97
C THR A 101 4.48 -22.67 28.66
N SER A 102 5.48 -23.50 28.74
CA SER A 102 6.89 -23.11 28.67
C SER A 102 7.51 -22.96 27.27
N LYS A 103 6.77 -22.99 26.18
CA LYS A 103 7.40 -22.88 24.84
C LYS A 103 6.65 -21.92 23.93
N LEU A 104 7.22 -20.71 23.74
CA LEU A 104 6.97 -19.97 22.51
C LEU A 104 7.29 -20.87 21.31
N PRO A 105 6.49 -20.83 20.23
CA PRO A 105 6.91 -21.46 18.98
C PRO A 105 8.28 -20.91 18.61
N SER A 106 9.27 -21.77 18.55
CA SER A 106 10.64 -21.44 18.19
C SER A 106 10.62 -20.63 16.89
N GLY A 107 11.33 -19.52 16.87
CA GLY A 107 11.40 -18.46 15.90
C GLY A 107 10.85 -18.76 14.51
N GLY A 108 9.78 -18.07 14.14
CA GLY A 108 9.22 -18.17 12.80
C GLY A 108 10.28 -17.92 11.75
N HIS A 109 10.27 -18.71 10.69
CA HIS A 109 11.21 -18.54 9.59
C HIS A 109 11.14 -17.08 9.07
N PRO A 110 12.25 -16.38 8.80
CA PRO A 110 12.26 -14.97 8.34
C PRO A 110 11.33 -14.71 7.15
N ARG A 111 11.10 -15.74 6.33
CA ARG A 111 10.13 -15.68 5.21
C ARG A 111 8.69 -15.48 5.67
N THR A 112 8.32 -15.95 6.85
CA THR A 112 6.95 -15.83 7.39
C THR A 112 6.60 -14.37 7.67
N CYS A 113 7.52 -13.58 8.23
CA CYS A 113 7.29 -12.15 8.49
C CYS A 113 7.01 -11.38 7.20
N ILE A 114 7.79 -11.64 6.15
CA ILE A 114 7.59 -10.99 4.84
C ILE A 114 6.25 -11.42 4.23
N THR A 115 5.88 -12.68 4.36
CA THR A 115 4.60 -13.18 3.83
C THR A 115 3.42 -12.54 4.56
N VAL A 116 3.48 -12.45 5.89
CA VAL A 116 2.44 -11.80 6.70
C VAL A 116 2.34 -10.30 6.36
N TYR A 117 3.47 -9.61 6.28
CA TYR A 117 3.50 -8.20 5.87
C TYR A 117 2.82 -7.99 4.50
N ARG A 118 3.16 -8.81 3.51
CA ARG A 118 2.56 -8.73 2.17
C ARG A 118 1.07 -9.06 2.17
N ALA A 119 0.64 -10.02 3.00
CA ALA A 119 -0.77 -10.35 3.15
C ALA A 119 -1.56 -9.16 3.70
N TYR A 120 -1.07 -8.53 4.77
CA TYR A 120 -1.70 -7.33 5.31
C TYR A 120 -1.70 -6.16 4.32
N LEU A 121 -0.61 -5.96 3.60
CA LEU A 121 -0.51 -4.94 2.56
C LEU A 121 -1.59 -5.14 1.48
N MET A 122 -1.77 -6.38 1.01
CA MET A 122 -2.82 -6.71 0.03
C MET A 122 -4.22 -6.48 0.59
N VAL A 123 -4.50 -6.96 1.79
CA VAL A 123 -5.81 -6.77 2.45
C VAL A 123 -6.12 -5.28 2.61
N LEU A 124 -5.16 -4.50 3.13
CA LEU A 124 -5.33 -3.06 3.33
C LEU A 124 -5.57 -2.33 2.00
N THR A 125 -4.80 -2.67 0.96
CA THR A 125 -4.93 -2.05 -0.37
C THR A 125 -6.30 -2.35 -0.97
N ILE A 126 -6.73 -3.61 -0.98
CA ILE A 126 -8.05 -4.01 -1.52
C ILE A 126 -9.16 -3.31 -0.73
N PHE A 127 -9.04 -3.28 0.59
CA PHE A 127 -10.02 -2.63 1.46
C PHE A 127 -10.10 -1.12 1.17
N CYS A 128 -8.96 -0.41 1.12
CA CYS A 128 -8.95 1.02 0.84
C CYS A 128 -9.51 1.36 -0.55
N ILE A 129 -9.19 0.57 -1.58
CA ILE A 129 -9.72 0.76 -2.93
C ILE A 129 -11.25 0.63 -2.95
N LEU A 130 -11.80 -0.34 -2.21
CA LEU A 130 -13.26 -0.51 -2.13
C LEU A 130 -13.91 0.54 -1.23
N ALA A 131 -13.29 0.87 -0.10
CA ALA A 131 -13.87 1.73 0.92
C ALA A 131 -13.88 3.21 0.53
N VAL A 132 -12.95 3.65 -0.33
CA VAL A 132 -12.79 5.07 -0.71
C VAL A 132 -14.04 5.65 -1.38
N ASP A 133 -14.86 4.81 -2.00
CA ASP A 133 -16.11 5.24 -2.64
C ASP A 133 -17.28 5.43 -1.64
N PHE A 134 -17.09 5.06 -0.38
CA PHE A 134 -18.12 5.13 0.65
C PHE A 134 -17.86 6.26 1.66
N PRO A 135 -18.90 6.96 2.11
CA PRO A 135 -18.79 8.07 3.08
C PRO A 135 -18.21 7.66 4.44
N ILE A 136 -18.26 6.37 4.78
CA ILE A 136 -17.72 5.83 6.03
C ILE A 136 -16.18 5.84 6.06
N PHE A 137 -15.53 5.93 4.90
CA PHE A 137 -14.08 6.02 4.78
C PHE A 137 -13.64 7.48 4.90
N PRO A 138 -12.83 7.83 5.90
CA PRO A 138 -12.38 9.20 6.11
C PRO A 138 -11.56 9.71 4.94
N ARG A 139 -11.90 10.88 4.43
CA ARG A 139 -11.27 11.46 3.25
C ARG A 139 -9.76 11.74 3.44
N PHE A 140 -9.31 12.05 4.66
CA PHE A 140 -7.91 12.26 4.97
C PHE A 140 -7.03 10.99 4.85
N LEU A 141 -7.63 9.82 4.66
CA LEU A 141 -6.92 8.57 4.35
C LEU A 141 -6.84 8.29 2.84
N ALA A 142 -7.64 9.00 2.04
CA ALA A 142 -7.60 8.92 0.59
C ALA A 142 -6.31 9.54 0.04
N LYS A 143 -5.98 9.27 -1.21
CA LYS A 143 -4.78 9.80 -1.87
C LYS A 143 -4.75 11.31 -1.84
N CYS A 144 -3.56 11.87 -1.59
CA CYS A 144 -3.33 13.31 -1.69
C CYS A 144 -3.30 13.74 -3.16
N GLU A 145 -3.88 14.90 -3.46
CA GLU A 145 -3.88 15.43 -4.84
C GLU A 145 -2.56 16.08 -5.22
N THR A 146 -1.95 16.79 -4.29
CA THR A 146 -0.70 17.52 -4.53
C THR A 146 0.36 17.12 -3.51
N TRP A 147 0.35 17.74 -2.35
CA TRP A 147 1.33 17.52 -1.29
C TRP A 147 0.64 16.92 -0.06
N GLY A 148 1.30 15.99 0.58
CA GLY A 148 0.81 15.38 1.81
C GLY A 148 1.20 13.92 1.92
N THR A 149 0.71 13.27 2.98
CA THR A 149 0.86 11.84 3.21
C THR A 149 -0.48 11.25 3.59
N SER A 150 -0.86 10.16 2.96
CA SER A 150 -2.08 9.43 3.29
C SER A 150 -1.82 7.93 3.41
N LEU A 151 -2.82 7.21 3.91
CA LEU A 151 -2.74 5.77 3.99
C LEU A 151 -2.66 5.11 2.60
N MET A 152 -3.39 5.66 1.63
CA MET A 152 -3.42 5.13 0.27
C MET A 152 -2.11 5.40 -0.49
N ASP A 153 -1.43 6.52 -0.21
CA ASP A 153 -0.14 6.85 -0.82
C ASP A 153 0.97 5.90 -0.35
N LEU A 154 0.87 5.41 0.89
CA LEU A 154 1.83 4.44 1.43
C LEU A 154 1.84 3.13 0.64
N GLY A 155 0.75 2.79 -0.06
CA GLY A 155 0.58 1.53 -0.77
C GLY A 155 1.70 1.27 -1.78
N VAL A 156 1.94 2.20 -2.69
CA VAL A 156 2.94 2.06 -3.77
C VAL A 156 4.34 1.86 -3.20
N GLY A 157 4.74 2.68 -2.23
CA GLY A 157 6.03 2.57 -1.56
C GLY A 157 6.20 1.23 -0.86
N SER A 158 5.18 0.76 -0.15
CA SER A 158 5.18 -0.53 0.55
C SER A 158 5.30 -1.72 -0.40
N PHE A 159 4.60 -1.70 -1.54
CA PHE A 159 4.75 -2.73 -2.57
C PHE A 159 6.16 -2.72 -3.17
N THR A 160 6.68 -1.55 -3.53
CA THR A 160 8.05 -1.37 -4.06
C THR A 160 9.09 -1.88 -3.07
N PHE A 161 8.97 -1.50 -1.79
CA PHE A 161 9.85 -1.98 -0.72
C PHE A 161 9.81 -3.50 -0.58
N SER A 162 8.61 -4.10 -0.50
CA SER A 162 8.47 -5.55 -0.35
C SER A 162 9.02 -6.30 -1.57
N HIS A 163 8.89 -5.74 -2.75
CA HIS A 163 9.41 -6.31 -4.00
C HIS A 163 10.93 -6.26 -4.03
N GLY A 164 11.53 -5.12 -3.66
CA GLY A 164 12.96 -4.96 -3.51
C GLY A 164 13.55 -5.94 -2.51
N LEU A 165 12.95 -6.08 -1.33
CA LEU A 165 13.41 -6.97 -0.27
C LEU A 165 13.45 -8.45 -0.70
N VAL A 166 12.46 -8.88 -1.49
CA VAL A 166 12.40 -10.26 -2.01
C VAL A 166 13.38 -10.46 -3.17
N SER A 167 13.55 -9.46 -4.02
CA SER A 167 14.42 -9.57 -5.21
C SER A 167 15.90 -9.62 -4.86
N LEU A 168 16.33 -8.88 -3.83
CA LEU A 168 17.74 -8.89 -3.36
C LEU A 168 18.21 -10.26 -2.86
N ARG A 169 17.29 -11.13 -2.45
CA ARG A 169 17.60 -12.51 -2.01
C ARG A 169 17.64 -13.52 -3.14
N SER A 170 17.23 -13.13 -4.34
CA SER A 170 17.25 -14.03 -5.50
C SER A 170 18.65 -14.05 -6.11
N THR A 171 19.25 -15.23 -6.22
CA THR A 171 20.42 -15.44 -7.08
C THR A 171 20.08 -15.01 -8.51
N ARG A 172 21.08 -14.52 -9.26
CA ARG A 172 20.94 -14.03 -10.66
C ARG A 172 19.91 -14.84 -11.44
N SER A 173 18.84 -14.18 -11.85
CA SER A 173 17.74 -14.83 -12.55
C SER A 173 18.09 -15.03 -14.02
N SER A 174 17.68 -16.16 -14.60
CA SER A 174 17.71 -16.33 -16.05
C SER A 174 16.76 -15.31 -16.72
N TRP A 175 17.11 -14.78 -17.88
CA TRP A 175 16.29 -13.84 -18.65
C TRP A 175 14.85 -14.35 -18.88
N SER A 176 14.68 -15.64 -19.11
CA SER A 176 13.36 -16.25 -19.28
C SER A 176 12.52 -16.21 -17.99
N ARG A 177 13.13 -16.36 -16.82
CA ARG A 177 12.44 -16.22 -15.52
C ARG A 177 12.10 -14.77 -15.22
N LEU A 178 12.99 -13.84 -15.57
CA LEU A 178 12.74 -12.42 -15.44
C LEU A 178 11.56 -12.00 -16.33
N ALA A 179 11.59 -12.35 -17.61
CA ALA A 179 10.52 -12.05 -18.56
C ALA A 179 9.15 -12.60 -18.10
N ARG A 180 9.10 -13.84 -17.60
CA ARG A 180 7.87 -14.45 -17.06
C ARG A 180 7.25 -13.67 -15.89
N ARG A 181 8.06 -12.95 -15.11
CA ARG A 181 7.58 -12.12 -13.99
C ARG A 181 7.23 -10.70 -14.40
N THR A 182 7.96 -10.15 -15.37
CA THR A 182 7.85 -8.76 -15.81
C THR A 182 6.76 -8.58 -16.85
N VAL A 183 6.71 -9.43 -17.88
CA VAL A 183 5.80 -9.29 -19.01
C VAL A 183 4.32 -9.24 -18.60
N PRO A 184 3.82 -10.11 -17.70
CA PRO A 184 2.42 -10.02 -17.29
C PRO A 184 2.05 -8.69 -16.63
N LEU A 185 2.96 -8.11 -15.83
CA LEU A 185 2.74 -6.82 -15.19
C LEU A 185 2.72 -5.68 -16.22
N LEU A 186 3.65 -5.69 -17.17
CA LEU A 186 3.68 -4.70 -18.25
C LEU A 186 2.44 -4.80 -19.14
N LEU A 187 1.99 -6.02 -19.46
CA LEU A 187 0.75 -6.24 -20.22
C LEU A 187 -0.48 -5.70 -19.47
N LEU A 188 -0.59 -5.97 -18.16
CA LEU A 188 -1.66 -5.40 -17.34
C LEU A 188 -1.59 -3.86 -17.33
N GLY A 189 -0.39 -3.29 -17.29
CA GLY A 189 -0.19 -1.85 -17.39
C GLY A 189 -0.71 -1.26 -18.70
N VAL A 190 -0.39 -1.90 -19.83
CA VAL A 190 -0.88 -1.50 -21.16
C VAL A 190 -2.39 -1.67 -21.27
N VAL A 191 -2.92 -2.83 -20.84
CA VAL A 191 -4.37 -3.08 -20.83
C VAL A 191 -5.11 -2.02 -20.02
N ARG A 192 -4.60 -1.65 -18.83
CA ARG A 192 -5.20 -0.59 -18.03
C ARG A 192 -5.25 0.74 -18.78
N ILE A 193 -4.16 1.17 -19.43
CA ILE A 193 -4.13 2.41 -20.21
C ILE A 193 -5.19 2.38 -21.32
N LEU A 194 -5.29 1.26 -22.05
CA LEU A 194 -6.25 1.12 -23.13
C LEU A 194 -7.71 1.14 -22.65
N LEU A 195 -7.99 0.50 -21.49
CA LEU A 195 -9.32 0.48 -20.91
C LEU A 195 -9.73 1.84 -20.38
N VAL A 196 -8.85 2.54 -19.65
CA VAL A 196 -9.15 3.85 -19.07
C VAL A 196 -9.40 4.89 -20.16
N LYS A 197 -8.61 4.89 -21.25
CA LYS A 197 -8.83 5.80 -22.40
C LYS A 197 -10.16 5.58 -23.13
N ARG A 198 -10.79 4.41 -22.96
CA ARG A 198 -12.11 4.10 -23.57
C ARG A 198 -13.28 4.40 -22.65
N THR A 199 -13.02 4.80 -21.40
CA THR A 199 -14.03 5.13 -20.41
C THR A 199 -13.92 6.61 -20.05
N GLU A 200 -15.04 7.26 -19.73
CA GLU A 200 -15.07 8.63 -19.18
C GLU A 200 -14.65 8.65 -17.70
N TYR A 201 -13.56 7.97 -17.37
CA TYR A 201 -13.05 7.94 -16.01
C TYR A 201 -12.15 9.16 -15.78
N PRO A 202 -12.43 10.02 -14.78
CA PRO A 202 -11.57 11.15 -14.44
C PRO A 202 -10.22 10.64 -13.95
N GLU A 203 -9.19 10.77 -14.79
CA GLU A 203 -7.83 10.42 -14.41
C GLU A 203 -7.23 11.53 -13.55
N HIS A 204 -6.73 11.17 -12.37
CA HIS A 204 -5.83 12.04 -11.60
C HIS A 204 -4.46 12.06 -12.25
N VAL A 205 -4.30 12.96 -13.17
CA VAL A 205 -3.12 13.09 -14.03
C VAL A 205 -1.86 13.42 -13.23
N SER A 206 -1.99 14.06 -12.07
CA SER A 206 -0.89 14.40 -11.18
C SER A 206 -0.14 13.20 -10.60
N GLU A 207 -0.75 12.01 -10.57
CA GLU A 207 -0.17 10.85 -9.90
C GLU A 207 0.84 10.07 -10.78
N TYR A 208 0.43 9.71 -11.99
CA TYR A 208 1.24 8.89 -12.90
C TYR A 208 1.31 9.44 -14.33
N GLY A 209 0.58 10.50 -14.62
CA GLY A 209 0.37 10.91 -15.98
C GLY A 209 -0.57 9.99 -16.75
N VAL A 210 -0.79 10.30 -18.02
CA VAL A 210 -1.73 9.56 -18.89
C VAL A 210 -1.16 8.21 -19.36
N HIS A 211 0.16 8.10 -19.45
CA HIS A 211 0.85 6.95 -20.07
C HIS A 211 1.54 6.03 -19.07
N TRP A 212 1.45 6.30 -17.75
CA TRP A 212 2.11 5.54 -16.72
C TRP A 212 1.11 4.98 -15.71
N ASN A 213 1.47 3.93 -15.01
CA ASN A 213 0.66 3.38 -13.92
C ASN A 213 1.48 2.49 -13.00
N PHE A 214 0.86 2.09 -11.88
CA PHE A 214 1.44 1.23 -10.88
C PHE A 214 2.01 -0.09 -11.45
N PHE A 215 1.31 -0.73 -12.41
CA PHE A 215 1.76 -2.01 -12.97
C PHE A 215 3.03 -1.87 -13.79
N ILE A 216 3.17 -0.77 -14.54
CA ILE A 216 4.39 -0.45 -15.29
C ILE A 216 5.54 -0.23 -14.31
N THR A 217 5.34 0.55 -13.26
CA THR A 217 6.34 0.78 -12.20
C THR A 217 6.82 -0.55 -11.61
N MET A 218 5.89 -1.41 -11.19
CA MET A 218 6.22 -2.71 -10.61
C MET A 218 6.85 -3.66 -11.61
N GLY A 219 6.44 -3.61 -12.86
CA GLY A 219 7.01 -4.42 -13.94
C GLY A 219 8.45 -4.04 -14.27
N LEU A 220 8.79 -2.75 -14.25
CA LEU A 220 10.14 -2.26 -14.57
C LEU A 220 11.12 -2.40 -13.40
N LEU A 221 10.63 -2.43 -12.17
CA LEU A 221 11.49 -2.50 -10.99
C LEU A 221 12.40 -3.73 -10.99
N LEU A 222 11.88 -4.91 -11.33
CA LEU A 222 12.67 -6.15 -11.37
C LEU A 222 13.80 -6.12 -12.41
N PRO A 223 13.55 -5.77 -13.68
CA PRO A 223 14.62 -5.63 -14.68
C PRO A 223 15.68 -4.63 -14.28
N ILE A 224 15.30 -3.50 -13.68
CA ILE A 224 16.25 -2.48 -13.23
C ILE A 224 17.14 -3.03 -12.12
N ILE A 225 16.57 -3.68 -11.10
CA ILE A 225 17.36 -4.30 -10.01
C ILE A 225 18.30 -5.37 -10.57
N GLU A 226 17.81 -6.23 -11.45
CA GLU A 226 18.62 -7.29 -12.07
C GLU A 226 19.74 -6.70 -12.93
N LEU A 227 19.50 -5.63 -13.66
CA LEU A 227 20.49 -4.92 -14.45
C LEU A 227 21.60 -4.34 -13.56
N VAL A 228 21.23 -3.64 -12.48
CA VAL A 228 22.20 -3.11 -11.52
C VAL A 228 23.05 -4.23 -10.90
N GLN A 229 22.43 -5.35 -10.53
CA GLN A 229 23.17 -6.52 -10.00
C GLN A 229 24.13 -7.14 -11.01
N ARG A 230 23.83 -7.05 -12.30
CA ARG A 230 24.71 -7.57 -13.35
C ARG A 230 25.88 -6.65 -13.66
N VAL A 231 25.61 -5.35 -13.70
CA VAL A 231 26.63 -4.33 -13.97
C VAL A 231 27.55 -4.15 -12.77
N TRP A 232 26.97 -4.19 -11.56
CA TRP A 232 27.73 -3.98 -10.33
C TRP A 232 27.37 -5.04 -9.27
N PRO A 233 27.95 -6.25 -9.34
CA PRO A 233 27.58 -7.37 -8.47
C PRO A 233 27.80 -7.12 -6.97
N MET A 234 28.76 -6.27 -6.64
CA MET A 234 29.13 -5.91 -5.26
C MET A 234 28.56 -4.54 -4.87
N ALA A 235 27.52 -4.07 -5.57
CA ALA A 235 26.96 -2.75 -5.31
C ALA A 235 26.55 -2.60 -3.83
N PRO A 236 27.02 -1.57 -3.13
CA PRO A 236 26.53 -1.21 -1.81
C PRO A 236 25.15 -0.58 -1.97
N TRP A 237 24.10 -1.39 -1.83
CA TRP A 237 22.71 -0.99 -2.11
C TRP A 237 22.26 0.28 -1.37
N ALA A 238 22.77 0.50 -0.16
CA ALA A 238 22.51 1.74 0.58
C ALA A 238 23.06 2.97 -0.17
N LEU A 239 24.27 2.85 -0.74
CA LEU A 239 24.88 3.93 -1.52
C LEU A 239 24.16 4.13 -2.85
N VAL A 240 23.77 3.06 -3.53
CA VAL A 240 22.95 3.13 -4.76
C VAL A 240 21.64 3.86 -4.50
N ALA A 241 20.95 3.51 -3.41
CA ALA A 241 19.69 4.16 -3.02
C ALA A 241 19.91 5.64 -2.69
N LEU A 242 20.96 5.97 -1.93
CA LEU A 242 21.29 7.35 -1.59
C LEU A 242 21.60 8.18 -2.85
N CYS A 243 22.45 7.67 -3.74
CA CYS A 243 22.78 8.34 -5.00
C CYS A 243 21.53 8.55 -5.88
N ALA A 244 20.68 7.54 -5.99
CA ALA A 244 19.42 7.64 -6.74
C ALA A 244 18.47 8.68 -6.12
N SER A 245 18.38 8.75 -4.80
CA SER A 245 17.56 9.75 -4.10
C SER A 245 18.09 11.16 -4.30
N ILE A 246 19.40 11.37 -4.14
CA ILE A 246 20.04 12.68 -4.38
C ILE A 246 19.87 13.12 -5.83
N MET A 247 20.07 12.20 -6.76
CA MET A 247 19.90 12.49 -8.19
C MET A 247 18.45 12.86 -8.52
N HIS A 248 17.49 12.11 -8.00
CA HIS A 248 16.07 12.41 -8.18
C HIS A 248 15.70 13.78 -7.62
N GLU A 249 16.10 14.07 -6.37
CA GLU A 249 15.85 15.35 -5.73
C GLU A 249 16.52 16.50 -6.49
N GLY A 250 17.76 16.31 -6.92
CA GLY A 250 18.48 17.27 -7.74
C GLY A 250 17.76 17.54 -9.08
N LEU A 251 17.24 16.51 -9.75
CA LEU A 251 16.46 16.67 -10.96
C LEU A 251 15.18 17.48 -10.71
N LEU A 252 14.47 17.23 -9.61
CA LEU A 252 13.26 17.96 -9.28
C LEU A 252 13.55 19.44 -8.92
N MET A 253 14.66 19.72 -8.21
CA MET A 253 14.98 21.08 -7.75
C MET A 253 15.62 21.96 -8.85
N TYR A 254 16.50 21.38 -9.66
CA TYR A 254 17.33 22.15 -10.60
C TYR A 254 16.88 22.07 -12.06
N THR A 255 15.81 21.32 -12.34
CA THR A 255 15.22 21.25 -13.68
C THR A 255 13.74 21.64 -13.64
N PRO A 256 13.13 21.99 -14.78
CA PRO A 256 11.70 22.26 -14.87
C PRO A 256 10.82 21.01 -14.65
N LEU A 257 11.41 19.86 -14.34
CA LEU A 257 10.67 18.60 -14.10
C LEU A 257 9.76 18.69 -12.88
N GLY A 258 10.19 19.35 -11.80
CA GLY A 258 9.38 19.52 -10.58
C GLY A 258 8.07 20.26 -10.88
N PRO A 259 8.13 21.53 -11.32
CA PRO A 259 6.93 22.28 -11.72
C PRO A 259 6.10 21.60 -12.83
N TRP A 260 6.77 20.98 -13.80
CA TRP A 260 6.10 20.27 -14.88
C TRP A 260 5.31 19.05 -14.40
N SER A 261 5.85 18.28 -13.44
CA SER A 261 5.19 17.08 -12.91
C SER A 261 3.90 17.38 -12.14
N ILE A 262 3.77 18.60 -11.61
CA ILE A 262 2.63 19.06 -10.78
C ILE A 262 1.67 19.93 -11.59
N SER A 263 2.08 20.40 -12.79
CA SER A 263 1.25 21.31 -13.57
C SER A 263 -0.01 20.62 -14.10
N ASP A 264 -1.16 21.26 -13.90
CA ASP A 264 -2.45 20.84 -14.47
C ASP A 264 -2.53 21.09 -15.98
N VAL A 265 -1.68 21.99 -16.48
CA VAL A 265 -1.61 22.33 -17.90
C VAL A 265 -0.59 21.43 -18.58
N ARG A 266 -1.07 20.50 -19.39
CA ARG A 266 -0.23 19.65 -20.22
C ARG A 266 -0.03 20.23 -21.59
N ASP A 267 1.20 20.11 -22.09
CA ASP A 267 1.52 20.40 -23.48
C ASP A 267 0.63 19.54 -24.40
N PRO A 268 -0.02 20.12 -25.43
CA PRO A 268 -0.82 19.37 -26.39
C PRO A 268 -0.10 18.21 -27.08
N THR A 269 1.23 18.19 -27.05
CA THR A 269 2.05 17.09 -27.59
C THR A 269 2.07 15.83 -26.72
N ASN A 270 1.52 15.89 -25.52
CA ASN A 270 1.49 14.77 -24.54
C ASN A 270 0.14 14.03 -24.49
N TRP A 271 -0.65 14.11 -25.55
CA TRP A 271 -1.92 13.38 -25.69
C TRP A 271 -1.70 11.94 -26.15
#